data_aedc4d6232315ebbaf46edffdc8c099d
#
_entry.id   aedc4d6232315ebbaf46edffdc8c099d
#
_cell.length_a   1.000
_cell.length_b   1.000
_cell.length_c   1.000
_cell.angle_alpha   90.00
_cell.angle_beta   90.00
_cell.angle_gamma   90.00
#
_symmetry.space_group_name_H-M   'P 1'
#
loop_
_entity.id
_entity.type
_entity.pdbx_description
1 polymer ?
#
loop_
_entity_poly.entity_id
_entity_poly.type
_entity_poly.pdbx_seq_one_letter_code
_entity_poly.pdbx_strand_id
1 'polypeptide(L)'
;DGRFLNIPWESKIDVQTAWDLGIDDATAIVFYQTVGNEIRIIDYYEASGEGLPHFINVLKSKPYVYGAHHAPWDIEVRELTTGKSRRDTARSLGIIFTVGKKVRAKEEAIEQGRQIISKCWFDKTKCEKLISSLRNYHKEFDDKLGVYKKNPVHNWASHGADAFMQLAMDYRSPRTSALQTVAEQEFDIF
;
A
#
# COMPACT_ATOMS: atom_id res chain seq x y z
N ASP A 1 6.50 13.48 16.38
CA ASP A 1 5.49 12.56 15.88
C ASP A 1 5.70 11.17 16.44
N GLY A 2 5.08 10.80 17.55
CA GLY A 2 5.26 9.50 18.25
C GLY A 2 4.79 8.24 17.51
N ARG A 3 4.59 8.27 16.18
CA ARG A 3 4.08 7.15 15.37
C ARG A 3 5.16 6.32 14.66
N PHE A 4 6.44 6.59 14.92
CA PHE A 4 7.57 5.80 14.44
C PHE A 4 8.14 5.01 15.61
N LEU A 5 7.74 3.76 15.72
CA LEU A 5 8.04 2.88 16.86
C LEU A 5 8.53 1.52 16.34
N ASN A 6 8.99 0.66 17.25
CA ASN A 6 9.07 -0.76 16.94
C ASN A 6 7.65 -1.33 16.99
N ILE A 7 7.13 -1.76 15.86
CA ILE A 7 5.78 -2.29 15.75
C ILE A 7 5.87 -3.80 15.51
N PRO A 8 5.60 -4.62 16.53
CA PRO A 8 5.51 -6.05 16.34
C PRO A 8 4.29 -6.36 15.44
N TRP A 9 4.45 -7.31 14.53
CA TRP A 9 3.32 -7.84 13.79
C TRP A 9 2.46 -8.74 14.68
N GLU A 10 1.17 -8.67 14.48
CA GLU A 10 0.18 -9.44 15.23
C GLU A 10 -0.09 -10.75 14.50
N SER A 11 0.33 -11.90 15.06
CA SER A 11 0.25 -13.21 14.38
C SER A 11 -1.18 -13.68 14.08
N LYS A 12 -2.17 -13.11 14.76
CA LYS A 12 -3.60 -13.42 14.59
C LYS A 12 -4.29 -12.56 13.53
N ILE A 13 -3.60 -11.60 12.95
CA ILE A 13 -4.13 -10.68 11.95
C ILE A 13 -3.34 -10.87 10.66
N ASP A 14 -4.03 -11.09 9.56
CA ASP A 14 -3.40 -11.25 8.27
C ASP A 14 -2.63 -9.98 7.85
N VAL A 15 -1.46 -10.18 7.28
CA VAL A 15 -0.66 -9.11 6.70
C VAL A 15 -1.14 -8.86 5.28
N GLN A 16 -1.51 -7.63 5.00
CA GLN A 16 -1.84 -7.18 3.67
C GLN A 16 -0.62 -6.54 3.02
N THR A 17 -0.57 -6.54 1.70
CA THR A 17 0.50 -5.89 0.95
C THR A 17 -0.05 -4.92 -0.08
N ALA A 18 0.64 -3.80 -0.27
CA ALA A 18 0.36 -2.85 -1.34
C ALA A 18 1.63 -2.68 -2.18
N TRP A 19 1.47 -2.74 -3.50
CA TRP A 19 2.56 -2.85 -4.45
C TRP A 19 2.61 -1.65 -5.39
N ASP A 20 3.82 -1.19 -5.66
CA ASP A 20 4.17 -0.43 -6.85
C ASP A 20 5.03 -1.32 -7.74
N LEU A 21 4.58 -1.60 -8.96
CA LEU A 21 5.18 -2.58 -9.86
C LEU A 21 5.93 -1.87 -11.00
N GLY A 22 7.19 -1.51 -10.76
CA GLY A 22 8.08 -1.00 -11.82
C GLY A 22 8.37 -2.05 -12.90
N ILE A 23 8.51 -1.63 -14.16
CA ILE A 23 8.90 -2.52 -15.28
C ILE A 23 10.42 -2.47 -15.45
N ASP A 24 10.96 -1.28 -15.65
CA ASP A 24 12.40 -1.01 -15.81
C ASP A 24 12.96 -0.27 -14.60
N ASP A 25 12.21 -0.20 -13.53
CA ASP A 25 12.48 0.57 -12.32
C ASP A 25 12.27 -0.31 -11.07
N ALA A 26 12.30 0.29 -9.89
CA ALA A 26 12.10 -0.47 -8.66
C ALA A 26 10.65 -0.92 -8.49
N THR A 27 10.47 -2.15 -8.05
CA THR A 27 9.20 -2.63 -7.48
C THR A 27 9.26 -2.47 -5.96
N ALA A 28 8.23 -1.87 -5.37
CA ALA A 28 8.11 -1.61 -3.95
C ALA A 28 6.90 -2.32 -3.33
N ILE A 29 7.05 -2.83 -2.12
CA ILE A 29 6.01 -3.54 -1.37
C ILE A 29 5.92 -2.96 0.05
N VAL A 30 4.75 -2.47 0.40
CA VAL A 30 4.39 -2.07 1.76
C VAL A 30 3.62 -3.21 2.42
N PHE A 31 4.06 -3.65 3.60
CA PHE A 31 3.40 -4.68 4.41
C PHE A 31 2.69 -4.02 5.57
N TYR A 32 1.41 -4.31 5.74
CA TYR A 32 0.62 -3.66 6.78
C TYR A 32 -0.46 -4.55 7.36
N GLN A 33 -0.89 -4.20 8.58
CA GLN A 33 -2.03 -4.80 9.27
C GLN A 33 -3.01 -3.70 9.65
N THR A 34 -4.30 -4.01 9.61
CA THR A 34 -5.35 -3.10 10.10
C THR A 34 -5.82 -3.61 11.46
N VAL A 35 -5.63 -2.79 12.50
CA VAL A 35 -5.97 -3.11 13.89
C VAL A 35 -6.95 -2.06 14.39
N GLY A 36 -8.24 -2.36 14.43
CA GLY A 36 -9.26 -1.36 14.68
C GLY A 36 -9.20 -0.23 13.63
N ASN A 37 -8.98 1.00 14.08
CA ASN A 37 -8.85 2.16 13.19
C ASN A 37 -7.39 2.48 12.82
N GLU A 38 -6.43 1.70 13.30
CA GLU A 38 -5.00 1.91 13.02
C GLU A 38 -4.55 1.10 11.82
N ILE A 39 -3.65 1.69 11.04
CA ILE A 39 -2.92 1.02 9.96
C ILE A 39 -1.48 0.88 10.45
N ARG A 40 -1.06 -0.33 10.77
CA ARG A 40 0.29 -0.64 11.24
C ARG A 40 1.14 -1.10 10.06
N ILE A 41 2.04 -0.24 9.61
CA ILE A 41 2.99 -0.54 8.54
C ILE A 41 4.21 -1.20 9.20
N ILE A 42 4.29 -2.53 9.03
CA ILE A 42 5.16 -3.41 9.79
C ILE A 42 6.46 -3.76 9.06
N ASP A 43 6.48 -3.57 7.74
CA ASP A 43 7.64 -3.91 6.93
C ASP A 43 7.57 -3.22 5.56
N TYR A 44 8.73 -3.13 4.90
CA TYR A 44 8.87 -2.58 3.56
C TYR A 44 9.95 -3.33 2.80
N TYR A 45 9.74 -3.55 1.51
CA TYR A 45 10.73 -4.13 0.62
C TYR A 45 10.73 -3.43 -0.73
N GLU A 46 11.90 -3.20 -1.28
CA GLU A 46 12.08 -2.61 -2.60
C GLU A 46 13.33 -3.19 -3.27
N ALA A 47 13.21 -3.52 -4.55
CA ALA A 47 14.33 -3.93 -5.37
C ALA A 47 14.13 -3.48 -6.83
N SER A 48 15.23 -3.27 -7.55
CA SER A 48 15.26 -2.92 -8.98
C SER A 48 15.85 -4.08 -9.78
N GLY A 49 15.43 -4.21 -11.04
CA GLY A 49 15.98 -5.22 -11.96
C GLY A 49 15.55 -6.65 -11.67
N GLU A 50 14.60 -6.85 -10.78
CA GLU A 50 14.13 -8.16 -10.37
C GLU A 50 12.75 -8.47 -10.97
N GLY A 51 12.56 -9.74 -11.34
CA GLY A 51 11.26 -10.21 -11.83
C GLY A 51 10.29 -10.58 -10.71
N LEU A 52 9.03 -10.75 -11.07
CA LEU A 52 7.96 -11.12 -10.13
C LEU A 52 8.26 -12.36 -9.27
N PRO A 53 8.93 -13.43 -9.77
CA PRO A 53 9.31 -14.58 -8.95
C PRO A 53 10.20 -14.22 -7.75
N HIS A 54 11.11 -13.23 -7.90
CA HIS A 54 11.94 -12.76 -6.80
C HIS A 54 11.08 -12.21 -5.66
N PHE A 55 10.15 -11.30 -5.97
CA PHE A 55 9.28 -10.68 -4.97
C PHE A 55 8.36 -11.70 -4.29
N ILE A 56 7.90 -12.71 -5.02
CA ILE A 56 7.11 -13.81 -4.45
C ILE A 56 7.94 -14.63 -3.47
N ASN A 57 9.21 -14.87 -3.78
CA ASN A 57 10.13 -15.53 -2.85
C ASN A 57 10.38 -14.68 -1.60
N VAL A 58 10.47 -13.35 -1.74
CA VAL A 58 10.54 -12.44 -0.59
C VAL A 58 9.31 -12.60 0.30
N LEU A 59 8.10 -12.61 -0.25
CA LEU A 59 6.89 -12.86 0.53
C LEU A 59 6.97 -14.20 1.28
N LYS A 60 7.35 -15.28 0.59
CA LYS A 60 7.44 -16.62 1.16
C LYS A 60 8.51 -16.76 2.25
N SER A 61 9.54 -15.93 2.23
CA SER A 61 10.63 -15.94 3.23
C SER A 61 10.25 -15.26 4.54
N LYS A 62 9.17 -14.47 4.55
CA LYS A 62 8.71 -13.77 5.76
C LYS A 62 7.77 -14.66 6.59
N PRO A 63 7.72 -14.46 7.91
CA PRO A 63 6.89 -15.28 8.81
C PRO A 63 5.41 -14.90 8.79
N TYR A 64 4.94 -14.20 7.78
CA TYR A 64 3.60 -13.60 7.75
C TYR A 64 2.55 -14.55 7.17
N VAL A 65 1.35 -14.50 7.73
CA VAL A 65 0.15 -15.03 7.10
C VAL A 65 -0.45 -13.88 6.29
N TYR A 66 -0.61 -14.11 4.99
CA TYR A 66 -1.05 -13.05 4.10
C TYR A 66 -2.56 -13.07 3.85
N GLY A 67 -3.16 -11.88 3.88
CA GLY A 67 -4.50 -11.62 3.39
C GLY A 67 -4.48 -11.13 1.93
N ALA A 68 -4.99 -9.93 1.68
CA ALA A 68 -5.03 -9.36 0.34
C ALA A 68 -3.69 -8.78 -0.11
N HIS A 69 -3.38 -8.96 -1.41
CA HIS A 69 -2.28 -8.30 -2.10
C HIS A 69 -2.86 -7.25 -3.04
N HIS A 70 -2.61 -5.97 -2.79
CA HIS A 70 -3.16 -4.85 -3.56
C HIS A 70 -2.15 -4.38 -4.60
N ALA A 71 -2.57 -4.33 -5.85
CA ALA A 71 -1.73 -3.88 -6.96
C ALA A 71 -2.44 -2.82 -7.81
N PRO A 72 -1.70 -1.94 -8.51
CA PRO A 72 -2.28 -0.95 -9.39
C PRO A 72 -2.98 -1.61 -10.59
N TRP A 73 -3.89 -0.86 -11.22
CA TRP A 73 -4.73 -1.36 -12.33
C TRP A 73 -3.92 -1.84 -13.54
N ASP A 74 -2.73 -1.30 -13.77
CA ASP A 74 -1.88 -1.62 -14.92
C ASP A 74 -1.24 -3.02 -14.85
N ILE A 75 -1.35 -3.71 -13.72
CA ILE A 75 -0.98 -5.13 -13.61
C ILE A 75 -1.78 -6.02 -14.58
N GLU A 76 -2.94 -5.55 -15.04
CA GLU A 76 -3.80 -6.24 -16.01
C GLU A 76 -3.38 -6.02 -17.47
N VAL A 77 -2.47 -5.08 -17.73
CA VAL A 77 -1.95 -4.83 -19.09
C VAL A 77 -1.17 -6.05 -19.56
N ARG A 78 -1.52 -6.53 -20.76
CA ARG A 78 -0.86 -7.68 -21.37
C ARG A 78 0.45 -7.28 -22.04
N GLU A 79 1.48 -8.07 -21.81
CA GLU A 79 2.75 -7.92 -22.49
C GLU A 79 2.64 -8.38 -23.93
N LEU A 80 3.17 -7.59 -24.85
CA LEU A 80 3.11 -7.90 -26.30
C LEU A 80 3.84 -9.20 -26.67
N THR A 81 4.89 -9.54 -25.94
CA THR A 81 5.72 -10.73 -26.23
C THR A 81 5.10 -12.03 -25.76
N THR A 82 4.43 -12.03 -24.62
CA THR A 82 3.89 -13.24 -23.97
C THR A 82 2.37 -13.35 -24.08
N GLY A 83 1.69 -12.26 -24.38
CA GLY A 83 0.23 -12.14 -24.35
C GLY A 83 -0.38 -12.28 -22.95
N LYS A 84 0.44 -12.47 -21.91
CA LYS A 84 0.02 -12.61 -20.51
C LYS A 84 0.15 -11.28 -19.78
N SER A 85 -0.75 -11.05 -18.83
CA SER A 85 -0.60 -9.93 -17.89
C SER A 85 0.33 -10.33 -16.73
N ARG A 86 0.89 -9.33 -16.04
CA ARG A 86 1.61 -9.57 -14.78
C ARG A 86 0.71 -10.22 -13.73
N ARG A 87 -0.59 -9.90 -13.75
CA ARG A 87 -1.60 -10.55 -12.91
C ARG A 87 -1.71 -12.04 -13.17
N ASP A 88 -1.71 -12.46 -14.46
CA ASP A 88 -1.77 -13.87 -14.85
C ASP A 88 -0.48 -14.60 -14.41
N THR A 89 0.66 -13.95 -14.57
CA THR A 89 1.96 -14.47 -14.13
C THR A 89 1.98 -14.66 -12.62
N ALA A 90 1.56 -13.65 -11.84
CA ALA A 90 1.46 -13.75 -10.38
C ALA A 90 0.56 -14.92 -9.94
N ARG A 91 -0.60 -15.04 -10.58
CA ARG A 91 -1.54 -16.13 -10.30
C ARG A 91 -0.90 -17.51 -10.54
N SER A 92 -0.13 -17.67 -11.61
CA SER A 92 0.59 -18.92 -11.88
C SER A 92 1.67 -19.26 -10.83
N LEU A 93 2.16 -18.24 -10.11
CA LEU A 93 3.14 -18.35 -9.04
C LEU A 93 2.51 -18.44 -7.64
N GLY A 94 1.16 -18.44 -7.58
CA GLY A 94 0.39 -18.63 -6.35
C GLY A 94 0.00 -17.32 -5.62
N ILE A 95 0.13 -16.15 -6.27
CA ILE A 95 -0.30 -14.86 -5.72
C ILE A 95 -1.53 -14.34 -6.47
N ILE A 96 -2.56 -14.00 -5.71
CA ILE A 96 -3.80 -13.41 -6.27
C ILE A 96 -3.84 -11.94 -5.87
N PHE A 97 -3.70 -11.07 -6.85
CA PHE A 97 -3.80 -9.64 -6.63
C PHE A 97 -5.27 -9.14 -6.64
N THR A 98 -5.57 -8.32 -5.65
CA THR A 98 -6.72 -7.41 -5.69
C THR A 98 -6.29 -6.18 -6.47
N VAL A 99 -6.94 -5.94 -7.60
CA VAL A 99 -6.56 -4.85 -8.51
C VAL A 99 -7.30 -3.58 -8.12
N GLY A 100 -6.54 -2.52 -7.89
CA GLY A 100 -7.04 -1.19 -7.57
C GLY A 100 -7.77 -0.56 -8.75
N LYS A 101 -8.60 0.45 -8.47
CA LYS A 101 -9.24 1.24 -9.51
C LYS A 101 -8.20 2.11 -10.23
N LYS A 102 -8.41 2.29 -11.54
CA LYS A 102 -7.61 3.25 -12.29
C LYS A 102 -7.81 4.65 -11.75
N VAL A 103 -6.73 5.28 -11.31
CA VAL A 103 -6.73 6.67 -10.83
C VAL A 103 -6.76 7.60 -12.03
N ARG A 104 -7.58 8.62 -12.00
CA ARG A 104 -7.66 9.61 -13.09
C ARG A 104 -6.51 10.59 -13.07
N ALA A 105 -6.04 10.93 -11.88
CA ALA A 105 -4.92 11.85 -11.67
C ALA A 105 -4.11 11.44 -10.43
N LYS A 106 -2.80 11.67 -10.48
CA LYS A 106 -1.87 11.36 -9.38
C LYS A 106 -2.25 12.10 -8.09
N GLU A 107 -2.83 13.29 -8.22
CA GLU A 107 -3.32 14.10 -7.11
C GLU A 107 -4.38 13.39 -6.26
N GLU A 108 -5.24 12.59 -6.88
CA GLU A 108 -6.25 11.81 -6.18
C GLU A 108 -5.61 10.79 -5.23
N ALA A 109 -4.59 10.07 -5.70
CA ALA A 109 -3.85 9.10 -4.89
C ALA A 109 -3.07 9.79 -3.75
N ILE A 110 -2.46 10.95 -4.02
CA ILE A 110 -1.74 11.74 -3.02
C ILE A 110 -2.71 12.20 -1.92
N GLU A 111 -3.90 12.65 -2.29
CA GLU A 111 -4.90 13.11 -1.32
C GLU A 111 -5.41 11.95 -0.45
N GLN A 112 -5.66 10.77 -1.03
CA GLN A 112 -5.98 9.57 -0.26
C GLN A 112 -4.85 9.22 0.74
N GLY A 113 -3.59 9.29 0.29
CA GLY A 113 -2.43 9.11 1.17
C GLY A 113 -2.42 10.07 2.36
N ARG A 114 -2.69 11.36 2.11
CA ARG A 114 -2.79 12.40 3.17
C ARG A 114 -3.92 12.12 4.15
N GLN A 115 -5.06 11.64 3.69
CA GLN A 115 -6.20 11.34 4.55
C GLN A 115 -5.94 10.18 5.51
N ILE A 116 -5.21 9.16 5.07
CA ILE A 116 -4.96 7.98 5.91
C ILE A 116 -3.71 8.08 6.78
N ILE A 117 -2.75 8.94 6.44
CA ILE A 117 -1.43 8.97 7.12
C ILE A 117 -1.54 9.26 8.62
N SER A 118 -2.59 9.95 9.05
CA SER A 118 -2.88 10.19 10.46
C SER A 118 -3.24 8.93 11.24
N LYS A 119 -3.69 7.88 10.56
CA LYS A 119 -4.02 6.56 11.12
C LYS A 119 -2.85 5.58 11.03
N CYS A 120 -1.77 5.95 10.34
CA CYS A 120 -0.63 5.06 10.08
C CYS A 120 0.39 5.12 11.20
N TRP A 121 0.86 3.94 11.62
CA TRP A 121 1.98 3.73 12.51
C TRP A 121 3.05 2.96 11.74
N PHE A 122 4.30 3.35 11.84
CA PHE A 122 5.38 2.79 11.04
C PHE A 122 6.41 2.11 11.94
N ASP A 123 6.78 0.87 11.62
CA ASP A 123 7.97 0.28 12.19
C ASP A 123 9.20 1.08 11.75
N LYS A 124 9.86 1.73 12.72
CA LYS A 124 10.94 2.69 12.43
C LYS A 124 12.16 2.05 11.76
N THR A 125 12.40 0.75 12.01
CA THR A 125 13.57 0.03 11.51
C THR A 125 13.29 -0.60 10.16
N LYS A 126 12.21 -1.38 10.07
CA LYS A 126 11.86 -2.09 8.83
C LYS A 126 11.31 -1.18 7.74
N CYS A 127 10.73 -0.03 8.12
CA CYS A 127 10.15 0.93 7.19
C CYS A 127 11.01 2.19 7.01
N GLU A 128 12.28 2.20 7.42
CA GLU A 128 13.16 3.38 7.32
C GLU A 128 13.20 3.96 5.90
N LYS A 129 13.37 3.10 4.89
CA LYS A 129 13.40 3.52 3.49
C LYS A 129 12.04 4.08 3.03
N LEU A 130 10.93 3.46 3.40
CA LEU A 130 9.59 3.97 3.11
C LEU A 130 9.36 5.34 3.76
N ILE A 131 9.72 5.48 5.04
CA ILE A 131 9.59 6.76 5.77
C ILE A 131 10.42 7.85 5.07
N SER A 132 11.63 7.51 4.64
CA SER A 132 12.48 8.42 3.86
C SER A 132 11.85 8.78 2.51
N SER A 133 11.29 7.81 1.79
CA SER A 133 10.57 8.04 0.54
C SER A 133 9.41 9.02 0.73
N LEU A 134 8.56 8.79 1.72
CA LEU A 134 7.40 9.65 1.99
C LEU A 134 7.80 11.08 2.38
N ARG A 135 8.93 11.26 3.09
CA ARG A 135 9.45 12.58 3.45
C ARG A 135 10.05 13.36 2.28
N ASN A 136 10.57 12.66 1.29
CA ASN A 136 11.25 13.24 0.14
C ASN A 136 10.40 13.27 -1.14
N TYR A 137 9.19 12.73 -1.10
CA TYR A 137 8.26 12.78 -2.22
C TYR A 137 7.67 14.18 -2.37
N HIS A 138 7.99 14.87 -3.47
CA HIS A 138 7.65 16.27 -3.66
C HIS A 138 7.44 16.62 -5.14
N LYS A 139 6.79 17.78 -5.38
CA LYS A 139 6.72 18.43 -6.69
C LYS A 139 7.88 19.41 -6.81
N GLU A 140 8.49 19.45 -7.99
CA GLU A 140 9.52 20.44 -8.33
C GLU A 140 8.86 21.80 -8.61
N PHE A 141 9.47 22.86 -8.13
CA PHE A 141 9.07 24.23 -8.43
C PHE A 141 9.74 24.69 -9.72
N ASP A 142 8.98 25.26 -10.64
CA ASP A 142 9.49 25.87 -11.87
C ASP A 142 9.68 27.37 -11.63
N ASP A 143 10.92 27.78 -11.42
CA ASP A 143 11.29 29.18 -11.13
C ASP A 143 10.93 30.13 -12.29
N LYS A 144 10.91 29.63 -13.53
CA LYS A 144 10.59 30.47 -14.71
C LYS A 144 9.09 30.75 -14.81
N LEU A 145 8.26 29.78 -14.44
CA LEU A 145 6.82 29.91 -14.49
C LEU A 145 6.22 30.32 -13.15
N GLY A 146 6.99 30.29 -12.05
CA GLY A 146 6.52 30.64 -10.70
C GLY A 146 5.50 29.67 -10.14
N VAL A 147 5.48 28.40 -10.60
CA VAL A 147 4.47 27.40 -10.18
C VAL A 147 5.13 26.04 -9.95
N TYR A 148 4.48 25.19 -9.16
CA TYR A 148 4.88 23.78 -9.04
C TYR A 148 4.51 23.00 -10.30
N LYS A 149 5.41 22.12 -10.75
CA LYS A 149 5.10 21.17 -11.82
C LYS A 149 3.89 20.33 -11.48
N LYS A 150 3.13 19.93 -12.50
CA LYS A 150 1.88 19.17 -12.31
C LYS A 150 2.12 17.86 -11.56
N ASN A 151 3.12 17.09 -11.98
CA ASN A 151 3.42 15.80 -11.39
C ASN A 151 4.58 15.90 -10.38
N PRO A 152 4.61 15.07 -9.34
CA PRO A 152 5.78 14.91 -8.49
C PRO A 152 7.00 14.47 -9.28
N VAL A 153 8.20 14.71 -8.72
CA VAL A 153 9.45 14.23 -9.29
C VAL A 153 9.47 12.72 -9.25
N HIS A 154 9.77 12.10 -10.41
CA HIS A 154 10.01 10.67 -10.48
C HIS A 154 11.47 10.37 -10.16
N ASN A 155 11.72 9.85 -8.98
CA ASN A 155 13.04 9.48 -8.47
C ASN A 155 12.91 8.32 -7.47
N TRP A 156 14.01 8.01 -6.78
CA TRP A 156 14.04 6.93 -5.78
C TRP A 156 12.92 7.01 -4.71
N ALA A 157 12.40 8.20 -4.40
CA ALA A 157 11.34 8.39 -3.42
C ALA A 157 9.95 8.04 -3.96
N SER A 158 9.78 7.99 -5.28
CA SER A 158 8.46 7.74 -5.88
C SER A 158 7.97 6.33 -5.64
N HIS A 159 8.82 5.30 -5.67
CA HIS A 159 8.39 3.90 -5.55
C HIS A 159 7.72 3.59 -4.22
N GLY A 160 8.36 3.97 -3.11
CA GLY A 160 7.77 3.79 -1.78
C GLY A 160 6.51 4.62 -1.58
N ALA A 161 6.50 5.86 -2.10
CA ALA A 161 5.32 6.72 -2.04
C ALA A 161 4.15 6.16 -2.87
N ASP A 162 4.41 5.60 -4.05
CA ASP A 162 3.40 5.04 -4.93
C ASP A 162 2.81 3.75 -4.35
N ALA A 163 3.63 2.88 -3.77
CA ALA A 163 3.16 1.71 -3.01
C ALA A 163 2.30 2.11 -1.80
N PHE A 164 2.68 3.17 -1.07
CA PHE A 164 1.87 3.70 0.02
C PHE A 164 0.55 4.31 -0.48
N MET A 165 0.56 5.02 -1.60
CA MET A 165 -0.67 5.53 -2.22
C MET A 165 -1.59 4.40 -2.69
N GLN A 166 -1.03 3.28 -3.19
CA GLN A 166 -1.82 2.10 -3.51
C GLN A 166 -2.52 1.54 -2.27
N LEU A 167 -1.83 1.46 -1.12
CA LEU A 167 -2.46 1.12 0.16
C LEU A 167 -3.62 2.09 0.46
N ALA A 168 -3.38 3.40 0.32
CA ALA A 168 -4.38 4.42 0.64
C ALA A 168 -5.63 4.32 -0.23
N MET A 169 -5.46 4.05 -1.52
CA MET A 169 -6.56 3.90 -2.47
C MET A 169 -7.43 2.68 -2.19
N ASP A 170 -6.83 1.60 -1.71
CA ASP A 170 -7.53 0.34 -1.46
C ASP A 170 -8.00 0.17 -0.01
N TYR A 171 -7.45 1.00 0.91
CA TYR A 171 -7.87 0.97 2.30
C TYR A 171 -9.37 1.26 2.44
N ARG A 172 -10.06 0.37 3.13
CA ARG A 172 -11.43 0.58 3.57
C ARG A 172 -11.44 0.61 5.08
N SER A 173 -11.88 1.72 5.66
CA SER A 173 -12.10 1.80 7.11
C SER A 173 -12.96 0.61 7.53
N PRO A 174 -12.61 -0.12 8.59
CA PRO A 174 -13.51 -1.12 9.13
C PRO A 174 -14.89 -0.47 9.29
N ARG A 175 -15.92 -1.07 8.70
CA ARG A 175 -17.27 -0.67 9.03
C ARG A 175 -17.39 -0.87 10.53
N THR A 176 -17.75 0.17 11.25
CA THR A 176 -18.28 0.02 12.61
C THR A 176 -19.49 -0.88 12.43
N SER A 177 -19.28 -2.18 12.55
CA SER A 177 -20.39 -3.12 12.64
C SER A 177 -21.16 -2.65 13.86
N ALA A 178 -22.35 -2.17 13.60
CA ALA A 178 -23.28 -1.64 14.56
C ALA A 178 -23.27 -2.48 15.84
N LEU A 179 -22.64 -1.96 16.87
CA LEU A 179 -23.09 -2.17 18.24
C LEU A 179 -24.37 -1.31 18.44
N GLN A 180 -25.25 -1.36 17.48
CA GLN A 180 -26.60 -0.87 17.51
C GLN A 180 -27.50 -2.07 17.26
N THR A 181 -27.77 -2.83 18.28
CA THR A 181 -29.02 -3.57 18.47
C THR A 181 -28.94 -4.45 19.73
N VAL A 182 -28.58 -3.88 20.90
CA VAL A 182 -28.87 -4.53 22.19
C VAL A 182 -29.36 -3.49 23.22
N ALA A 183 -29.89 -2.38 22.80
CA ALA A 183 -30.40 -1.35 23.74
C ALA A 183 -31.87 -1.00 23.49
N GLU A 184 -32.65 -1.85 22.82
CA GLU A 184 -34.10 -1.70 22.72
C GLU A 184 -34.76 -3.10 22.77
N GLN A 185 -34.49 -3.84 23.83
CA GLN A 185 -35.51 -4.74 24.37
C GLN A 185 -36.04 -4.05 25.60
N GLU A 186 -37.10 -3.30 25.38
CA GLU A 186 -37.98 -2.80 26.43
C GLU A 186 -38.27 -3.91 27.41
N PHE A 187 -37.95 -3.67 28.66
CA PHE A 187 -38.56 -4.38 29.77
C PHE A 187 -40.00 -3.87 29.92
N ASP A 188 -40.91 -4.46 29.18
CA ASP A 188 -42.31 -4.47 29.57
C ASP A 188 -42.47 -5.48 30.73
N ILE A 189 -42.43 -4.98 31.94
CA ILE A 189 -42.92 -5.66 33.11
C ILE A 189 -43.88 -4.71 33.82
N PHE A 190 -45.18 -5.11 33.75
CA PHE A 190 -46.42 -4.60 34.38
C PHE A 190 -47.13 -3.46 33.70
#